data_5524904d04e989defeed1a391cb3115e
#
_entry.id   5524904d04e989defeed1a391cb3115e
#
_cell.length_a   1.000
_cell.length_b   1.000
_cell.length_c   1.000
_cell.angle_alpha   90.00
_cell.angle_beta   90.00
_cell.angle_gamma   90.00
#
_symmetry.space_group_name_H-M   'P 1'
#
loop_
_entity.id
_entity.type
_entity.pdbx_description
1 polymer ?
#
loop_
_entity_poly.entity_id
_entity_poly.type
_entity_poly.pdbx_seq_one_letter_code
_entity_poly.pdbx_strand_id
1 'polypeptide(L)'
;MVDFELVRTASRPRCPTQEGGVVIRSQSPVMAGINDDAAVWNKKWKEEVRLGIIPYYMFIARDTGAQAYFNVPLVRAQKLYSEAIRSTSGLCRTARGPSMSCTPGKVEVVGVQEVQGTEAFVLRFLQCRDDEWIGKVFFAKFDPKAIWCARRVLTCCGAFPALS
;
A
#
# COMPACT_ATOMS: atom_id res chain seq x y z
N MET A 1 -12.67 15.06 9.93
CA MET A 1 -11.36 15.59 10.39
C MET A 1 -11.13 14.97 11.75
N VAL A 2 -10.32 13.91 11.81
CA VAL A 2 -10.01 13.25 13.08
C VAL A 2 -8.98 14.11 13.78
N ASP A 3 -9.36 14.64 14.93
CA ASP A 3 -8.54 15.59 15.70
C ASP A 3 -7.35 14.85 16.31
N PHE A 4 -6.16 15.00 15.72
CA PHE A 4 -4.92 14.43 16.22
C PHE A 4 -4.28 15.24 17.37
N GLU A 5 -4.94 16.27 17.89
CA GLU A 5 -4.42 17.08 18.99
C GLU A 5 -4.48 16.38 20.36
N LEU A 6 -5.28 15.36 20.54
CA LEU A 6 -5.46 14.66 21.81
C LEU A 6 -4.24 13.84 22.29
N VAL A 7 -3.18 13.72 21.47
CA VAL A 7 -2.00 12.90 21.81
C VAL A 7 -0.85 13.75 22.38
N ARG A 8 -1.01 15.05 22.49
CA ARG A 8 0.09 15.97 22.84
C ARG A 8 0.44 16.10 24.33
N THR A 9 -0.39 15.61 25.24
CA THR A 9 -0.26 15.93 26.68
C THR A 9 -0.10 14.70 27.61
N ALA A 10 0.03 13.50 27.06
CA ALA A 10 0.35 12.34 27.89
C ALA A 10 1.86 12.07 27.81
N SER A 11 2.54 12.15 28.95
CA SER A 11 3.79 11.45 29.21
C SER A 11 3.72 10.06 28.58
N ARG A 12 4.50 9.82 27.50
CA ARG A 12 4.56 8.59 26.71
C ARG A 12 3.57 7.52 27.20
N PRO A 13 2.35 7.41 26.68
CA PRO A 13 1.54 6.26 26.99
C PRO A 13 2.27 5.07 26.37
N ARG A 14 2.91 4.26 27.20
CA ARG A 14 3.30 2.92 26.79
C ARG A 14 1.99 2.26 26.39
N CYS A 15 1.89 1.83 25.14
CA CYS A 15 0.72 1.08 24.72
C CYS A 15 0.61 -0.12 25.66
N PRO A 16 -0.50 -0.32 26.40
CA PRO A 16 -0.62 -1.39 27.39
C PRO A 16 -0.28 -2.77 26.84
N THR A 17 -0.43 -2.95 25.51
CA THR A 17 -0.06 -4.19 24.82
C THR A 17 1.47 -4.40 24.70
N GLN A 18 2.31 -3.37 24.91
CA GLN A 18 3.76 -3.54 24.91
C GLN A 18 4.30 -4.09 26.23
N GLU A 19 3.59 -3.93 27.32
CA GLU A 19 3.95 -4.54 28.61
C GLU A 19 3.77 -6.08 28.57
N GLY A 20 2.90 -6.58 27.68
CA GLY A 20 2.72 -8.02 27.42
C GLY A 20 3.61 -8.61 26.32
N GLY A 21 4.60 -7.86 25.79
CA GLY A 21 5.46 -8.34 24.70
C GLY A 21 4.78 -8.45 23.32
N VAL A 22 3.61 -7.84 23.13
CA VAL A 22 2.86 -7.86 21.86
C VAL A 22 3.47 -6.89 20.86
N VAL A 23 3.74 -7.36 19.65
CA VAL A 23 4.19 -6.53 18.52
C VAL A 23 2.98 -6.08 17.70
N ILE A 24 2.75 -4.76 17.64
CA ILE A 24 1.66 -4.16 16.86
C ILE A 24 2.18 -3.76 15.49
N ARG A 25 1.49 -4.19 14.44
CA ARG A 25 1.75 -3.81 13.04
C ARG A 25 0.52 -3.13 12.45
N SER A 26 0.68 -1.93 11.91
CA SER A 26 -0.42 -1.16 11.35
C SER A 26 -0.62 -1.46 9.86
N GLN A 27 -1.89 -1.52 9.45
CA GLN A 27 -2.28 -1.58 8.05
C GLN A 27 -3.37 -0.54 7.82
N SER A 28 -3.27 0.23 6.72
CA SER A 28 -4.27 1.25 6.43
C SER A 28 -4.59 1.31 4.94
N PRO A 29 -5.88 1.43 4.57
CA PRO A 29 -6.29 1.70 3.20
C PRO A 29 -5.96 3.14 2.81
N VAL A 30 -5.60 3.34 1.55
CA VAL A 30 -5.61 4.69 0.96
C VAL A 30 -7.03 5.01 0.51
N MET A 31 -7.53 6.19 0.89
CA MET A 31 -8.92 6.60 0.66
C MET A 31 -8.99 8.07 0.25
N ALA A 32 -9.69 8.33 -0.86
CA ALA A 32 -9.91 9.68 -1.36
C ALA A 32 -10.63 10.56 -0.33
N GLY A 33 -10.19 11.80 -0.19
CA GLY A 33 -10.77 12.77 0.74
C GLY A 33 -10.50 12.52 2.23
N ILE A 34 -9.76 11.46 2.57
CA ILE A 34 -9.42 11.11 3.96
C ILE A 34 -7.92 11.15 4.17
N ASN A 35 -7.16 10.39 3.40
CA ASN A 35 -5.72 10.26 3.55
C ASN A 35 -4.98 10.19 2.19
N ASP A 36 -5.52 10.82 1.17
CA ASP A 36 -4.93 10.92 -0.17
C ASP A 36 -3.89 12.05 -0.30
N ASP A 37 -3.22 12.37 0.80
CA ASP A 37 -2.10 13.30 0.92
C ASP A 37 -0.88 12.58 1.52
N ALA A 38 0.28 12.77 0.89
CA ALA A 38 1.54 12.17 1.32
C ALA A 38 2.00 12.66 2.71
N ALA A 39 1.68 13.91 3.07
CA ALA A 39 2.02 14.46 4.38
C ALA A 39 1.25 13.75 5.51
N VAL A 40 0.02 13.35 5.27
CA VAL A 40 -0.80 12.58 6.22
C VAL A 40 -0.13 11.23 6.52
N TRP A 41 0.33 10.52 5.49
CA TRP A 41 1.03 9.24 5.65
C TRP A 41 2.37 9.38 6.35
N ASN A 42 3.16 10.41 6.00
CA ASN A 42 4.41 10.70 6.66
C ASN A 42 4.21 10.95 8.17
N LYS A 43 3.24 11.81 8.53
CA LYS A 43 2.89 12.09 9.92
C LYS A 43 2.44 10.82 10.64
N LYS A 44 1.54 10.05 10.02
CA LYS A 44 1.00 8.79 10.55
C LYS A 44 2.13 7.82 10.89
N TRP A 45 3.03 7.53 9.96
CA TRP A 45 4.11 6.56 10.18
C TRP A 45 5.09 7.00 11.26
N LYS A 46 5.40 8.30 11.35
CA LYS A 46 6.24 8.84 12.41
C LYS A 46 5.58 8.69 13.79
N GLU A 47 4.30 9.00 13.91
CA GLU A 47 3.58 8.86 15.16
C GLU A 47 3.41 7.39 15.57
N GLU A 48 3.15 6.50 14.62
CA GLU A 48 3.10 5.05 14.88
C GLU A 48 4.41 4.54 15.49
N VAL A 49 5.55 4.89 14.87
CA VAL A 49 6.87 4.49 15.40
C VAL A 49 7.13 5.10 16.79
N ARG A 50 6.72 6.35 17.04
CA ARG A 50 6.81 6.97 18.38
C ARG A 50 6.02 6.19 19.43
N LEU A 51 4.90 5.59 19.04
CA LEU A 51 4.05 4.75 19.89
C LEU A 51 4.52 3.30 19.97
N GLY A 52 5.59 2.92 19.27
CA GLY A 52 6.08 1.55 19.21
C GLY A 52 5.29 0.65 18.26
N ILE A 53 4.49 1.24 17.38
CA ILE A 53 3.73 0.54 16.34
C ILE A 53 4.60 0.49 15.08
N ILE A 54 4.66 -0.66 14.41
CA ILE A 54 5.42 -0.84 13.18
C ILE A 54 4.49 -0.58 11.98
N PRO A 55 4.71 0.49 11.17
CA PRO A 55 4.01 0.65 9.90
C PRO A 55 4.27 -0.57 9.01
N TYR A 56 3.20 -1.22 8.51
CA TYR A 56 3.36 -2.48 7.81
C TYR A 56 2.85 -2.46 6.37
N TYR A 57 1.60 -2.03 6.15
CA TYR A 57 1.05 -1.90 4.81
C TYR A 57 0.27 -0.60 4.61
N MET A 58 0.52 0.05 3.47
CA MET A 58 -0.43 0.90 2.77
C MET A 58 -1.13 0.03 1.73
N PHE A 59 -2.45 -0.06 1.73
CA PHE A 59 -3.15 -0.93 0.78
C PHE A 59 -4.30 -0.21 0.06
N ILE A 60 -4.64 -0.70 -1.12
CA ILE A 60 -5.77 -0.26 -1.90
C ILE A 60 -7.05 -0.86 -1.29
N ALA A 61 -8.06 -0.03 -1.08
CA ALA A 61 -9.35 -0.48 -0.56
C ALA A 61 -9.95 -1.56 -1.48
N ARG A 62 -10.51 -2.60 -0.87
CA ARG A 62 -11.15 -3.69 -1.63
C ARG A 62 -12.44 -3.22 -2.29
N ASP A 63 -12.84 -3.93 -3.34
CA ASP A 63 -14.11 -3.74 -4.04
C ASP A 63 -15.30 -4.22 -3.18
N THR A 64 -15.54 -3.49 -2.07
CA THR A 64 -16.61 -3.80 -1.10
C THR A 64 -17.21 -2.51 -0.56
N GLY A 65 -18.52 -2.48 -0.37
CA GLY A 65 -19.24 -1.37 0.22
C GLY A 65 -19.13 -0.07 -0.57
N ALA A 66 -18.78 1.03 0.10
CA ALA A 66 -18.68 2.38 -0.49
C ALA A 66 -17.38 2.62 -1.29
N GLN A 67 -16.76 1.59 -1.84
CA GLN A 67 -15.48 1.69 -2.56
C GLN A 67 -15.51 2.78 -3.64
N ALA A 68 -16.58 2.88 -4.41
CA ALA A 68 -16.69 3.88 -5.48
C ALA A 68 -16.51 5.34 -4.99
N TYR A 69 -16.85 5.61 -3.73
CA TYR A 69 -16.69 6.93 -3.12
C TYR A 69 -15.25 7.20 -2.65
N PHE A 70 -14.55 6.17 -2.16
CA PHE A 70 -13.23 6.31 -1.56
C PHE A 70 -12.07 5.86 -2.47
N ASN A 71 -12.37 5.52 -3.71
CA ASN A 71 -11.36 5.04 -4.64
C ASN A 71 -10.25 6.07 -4.92
N VAL A 72 -9.02 5.59 -4.89
CA VAL A 72 -7.86 6.32 -5.37
C VAL A 72 -7.26 5.52 -6.54
N PRO A 73 -7.04 6.14 -7.71
CA PRO A 73 -6.38 5.46 -8.83
C PRO A 73 -5.02 4.90 -8.43
N LEU A 74 -4.66 3.73 -8.96
CA LEU A 74 -3.39 3.04 -8.63
C LEU A 74 -2.16 3.92 -8.84
N VAL A 75 -2.14 4.68 -9.94
CA VAL A 75 -1.04 5.61 -10.23
C VAL A 75 -0.94 6.71 -9.17
N ARG A 76 -2.06 7.22 -8.69
CA ARG A 76 -2.10 8.24 -7.63
C ARG A 76 -1.66 7.65 -6.30
N ALA A 77 -2.16 6.47 -5.94
CA ALA A 77 -1.78 5.79 -4.70
C ALA A 77 -0.27 5.48 -4.67
N GLN A 78 0.30 5.05 -5.79
CA GLN A 78 1.74 4.80 -5.91
C GLN A 78 2.56 6.10 -5.75
N LYS A 79 2.10 7.19 -6.35
CA LYS A 79 2.75 8.50 -6.20
C LYS A 79 2.72 8.98 -4.76
N LEU A 80 1.56 8.88 -4.10
CA LEU A 80 1.39 9.20 -2.67
C LEU A 80 2.36 8.41 -1.78
N TYR A 81 2.44 7.10 -2.01
CA TYR A 81 3.37 6.24 -1.27
C TYR A 81 4.82 6.67 -1.47
N SER A 82 5.23 6.91 -2.71
CA SER A 82 6.59 7.32 -3.04
C SER A 82 6.96 8.67 -2.41
N GLU A 83 6.06 9.64 -2.45
CA GLU A 83 6.25 10.95 -1.84
C GLU A 83 6.35 10.83 -0.31
N ALA A 84 5.45 10.07 0.31
CA ALA A 84 5.44 9.85 1.75
C ALA A 84 6.72 9.15 2.23
N ILE A 85 7.14 8.08 1.57
CA ILE A 85 8.37 7.33 1.92
C ILE A 85 9.62 8.20 1.77
N ARG A 86 9.73 9.02 0.71
CA ARG A 86 10.89 9.90 0.51
C ARG A 86 11.05 10.93 1.62
N SER A 87 9.93 11.44 2.14
CA SER A 87 9.91 12.44 3.21
C SER A 87 9.96 11.84 4.62
N THR A 88 10.01 10.50 4.72
CA THR A 88 9.97 9.78 6.01
C THR A 88 11.37 9.34 6.44
N SER A 89 11.66 9.40 7.75
CA SER A 89 12.90 8.87 8.34
C SER A 89 13.08 7.38 8.05
N GLY A 90 14.34 6.94 7.89
CA GLY A 90 14.67 5.54 7.63
C GLY A 90 14.05 4.56 8.62
N LEU A 91 13.99 4.91 9.90
CA LEU A 91 13.38 4.09 10.96
C LEU A 91 11.87 3.87 10.76
N CYS A 92 11.18 4.79 10.07
CA CYS A 92 9.75 4.71 9.79
C CYS A 92 9.45 4.09 8.42
N ARG A 93 10.48 3.76 7.60
CA ARG A 93 10.32 3.20 6.25
C ARG A 93 10.09 1.69 6.26
N THR A 94 9.22 1.21 7.12
CA THR A 94 8.87 -0.20 7.24
C THR A 94 7.60 -0.56 6.48
N ALA A 95 6.77 0.43 6.15
CA ALA A 95 5.55 0.24 5.39
C ALA A 95 5.85 -0.22 3.96
N ARG A 96 5.06 -1.18 3.47
CA ARG A 96 5.07 -1.67 2.10
C ARG A 96 3.84 -1.16 1.36
N GLY A 97 3.95 -0.94 0.06
CA GLY A 97 2.78 -0.59 -0.73
C GLY A 97 3.02 0.45 -1.82
N PRO A 98 1.93 0.93 -2.42
CA PRO A 98 0.56 0.49 -2.16
C PRO A 98 0.33 -0.94 -2.63
N SER A 99 -0.34 -1.72 -1.82
CA SER A 99 -0.59 -3.14 -2.10
C SER A 99 -2.07 -3.43 -2.29
N MET A 100 -2.38 -4.46 -3.05
CA MET A 100 -3.75 -4.96 -3.22
C MET A 100 -3.78 -6.48 -3.16
N SER A 101 -4.90 -7.03 -2.70
CA SER A 101 -5.12 -8.47 -2.73
C SER A 101 -5.69 -8.87 -4.08
N CYS A 102 -5.18 -9.91 -4.70
CA CYS A 102 -5.67 -10.49 -5.94
C CYS A 102 -5.81 -12.02 -5.78
N THR A 103 -6.41 -12.68 -6.76
CA THR A 103 -6.67 -14.14 -6.68
C THR A 103 -5.43 -14.97 -6.32
N PRO A 104 -4.24 -14.76 -6.94
CA PRO A 104 -3.06 -15.55 -6.59
C PRO A 104 -2.40 -15.12 -5.28
N GLY A 105 -2.65 -13.89 -4.77
CA GLY A 105 -1.96 -13.43 -3.57
C GLY A 105 -2.08 -11.92 -3.32
N LYS A 106 -1.00 -11.32 -2.86
CA LYS A 106 -0.89 -9.88 -2.62
C LYS A 106 0.16 -9.28 -3.55
N VAL A 107 -0.22 -8.21 -4.22
CA VAL A 107 0.60 -7.50 -5.22
C VAL A 107 0.87 -6.07 -4.75
N GLU A 108 2.08 -5.60 -4.96
CA GLU A 108 2.51 -4.21 -4.77
C GLU A 108 2.57 -3.49 -6.10
N VAL A 109 2.09 -2.25 -6.15
CA VAL A 109 2.29 -1.36 -7.28
C VAL A 109 3.61 -0.63 -7.12
N VAL A 110 4.64 -1.09 -7.83
CA VAL A 110 6.01 -0.55 -7.75
C VAL A 110 6.10 0.79 -8.46
N GLY A 111 5.45 0.92 -9.62
CA GLY A 111 5.48 2.15 -10.41
C GLY A 111 4.83 2.00 -11.77
N VAL A 112 5.07 3.00 -12.62
CA VAL A 112 4.76 2.99 -14.05
C VAL A 112 6.07 3.17 -14.81
N GLN A 113 6.26 2.36 -15.83
CA GLN A 113 7.44 2.40 -16.70
C GLN A 113 7.01 2.27 -18.16
N GLU A 114 7.82 2.84 -19.04
CA GLU A 114 7.70 2.61 -20.47
C GLU A 114 8.42 1.31 -20.83
N VAL A 115 7.69 0.39 -21.45
CA VAL A 115 8.19 -0.91 -21.91
C VAL A 115 7.86 -1.02 -23.41
N GLN A 116 8.86 -1.11 -24.25
CA GLN A 116 8.72 -1.19 -25.71
C GLN A 116 7.81 -0.08 -26.30
N GLY A 117 7.97 1.16 -25.84
CA GLY A 117 7.18 2.30 -26.31
C GLY A 117 5.75 2.37 -25.76
N THR A 118 5.41 1.55 -24.77
CA THR A 118 4.08 1.55 -24.15
C THR A 118 4.20 1.67 -22.62
N GLU A 119 3.40 2.54 -22.02
CA GLU A 119 3.34 2.62 -20.55
C GLU A 119 2.74 1.35 -19.97
N ALA A 120 3.35 0.86 -18.91
CA ALA A 120 2.91 -0.30 -18.16
C ALA A 120 3.04 -0.08 -16.65
N PHE A 121 2.11 -0.64 -15.88
CA PHE A 121 2.32 -0.79 -14.44
C PHE A 121 3.39 -1.84 -14.19
N VAL A 122 4.32 -1.53 -13.31
CA VAL A 122 5.28 -2.47 -12.73
C VAL A 122 4.70 -2.97 -11.42
N LEU A 123 4.48 -4.25 -11.33
CA LEU A 123 3.86 -4.93 -10.20
C LEU A 123 4.81 -5.99 -9.64
N ARG A 124 4.74 -6.25 -8.33
CA ARG A 124 5.54 -7.27 -7.66
C ARG A 124 4.68 -8.09 -6.71
N PHE A 125 4.83 -9.41 -6.73
CA PHE A 125 4.20 -10.26 -5.73
C PHE A 125 4.86 -10.11 -4.36
N LEU A 126 4.10 -9.68 -3.36
CA LEU A 126 4.50 -9.67 -1.95
C LEU A 126 4.20 -10.99 -1.26
N GLN A 127 3.12 -11.63 -1.66
CA GLN A 127 2.64 -12.93 -1.22
C GLN A 127 1.95 -13.63 -2.39
N CYS A 128 2.13 -14.92 -2.52
CA CYS A 128 1.46 -15.73 -3.54
C CYS A 128 1.19 -17.13 -2.98
N ARG A 129 0.18 -17.83 -3.53
CA ARG A 129 -0.08 -19.25 -3.23
C ARG A 129 1.03 -20.16 -3.76
N ASP A 130 1.65 -19.75 -4.85
CA ASP A 130 2.86 -20.36 -5.40
C ASP A 130 4.06 -19.54 -4.91
N ASP A 131 4.88 -20.13 -4.05
CA ASP A 131 6.02 -19.47 -3.41
C ASP A 131 7.07 -19.01 -4.43
N GLU A 132 7.17 -19.65 -5.58
CA GLU A 132 8.09 -19.26 -6.64
C GLU A 132 7.77 -17.88 -7.24
N TRP A 133 6.55 -17.37 -7.06
CA TRP A 133 6.15 -16.07 -7.57
C TRP A 133 6.46 -14.93 -6.59
N ILE A 134 6.74 -15.24 -5.34
CA ILE A 134 7.05 -14.22 -4.34
C ILE A 134 8.30 -13.43 -4.77
N GLY A 135 8.17 -12.12 -4.79
CA GLY A 135 9.22 -11.20 -5.24
C GLY A 135 9.33 -11.02 -6.74
N LYS A 136 8.72 -11.89 -7.57
CA LYS A 136 8.71 -11.72 -9.03
C LYS A 136 8.00 -10.43 -9.42
N VAL A 137 8.63 -9.73 -10.37
CA VAL A 137 8.10 -8.51 -10.99
C VAL A 137 7.42 -8.89 -12.30
N PHE A 138 6.29 -8.25 -12.58
CA PHE A 138 5.56 -8.40 -13.83
C PHE A 138 4.94 -7.09 -14.27
N PHE A 139 4.55 -7.01 -15.52
CA PHE A 139 3.96 -5.81 -16.11
C PHE A 139 2.47 -6.00 -16.33
N ALA A 140 1.74 -4.90 -16.20
CA ALA A 140 0.32 -4.87 -16.47
C ALA A 140 -0.02 -3.65 -17.34
N LYS A 141 -1.05 -3.78 -18.18
CA LYS A 141 -1.48 -2.68 -19.04
C LYS A 141 -1.76 -1.43 -18.21
N PHE A 142 -1.18 -0.30 -18.62
CA PHE A 142 -1.42 0.98 -17.99
C PHE A 142 -2.83 1.49 -18.29
N ASP A 143 -3.52 1.91 -17.24
CA ASP A 143 -4.76 2.67 -17.30
C ASP A 143 -4.71 3.70 -16.16
N PRO A 144 -4.67 5.00 -16.46
CA PRO A 144 -4.58 6.05 -15.43
C PRO A 144 -5.79 6.09 -14.50
N LYS A 145 -6.91 5.50 -14.90
CA LYS A 145 -8.15 5.41 -14.10
C LYS A 145 -8.28 4.09 -13.34
N ALA A 146 -7.34 3.16 -13.53
CA ALA A 146 -7.40 1.88 -12.85
C ALA A 146 -7.37 2.07 -11.33
N ILE A 147 -8.37 1.52 -10.65
CA ILE A 147 -8.51 1.52 -9.18
C ILE A 147 -8.14 0.16 -8.58
N TRP A 148 -8.08 -0.87 -9.42
CA TRP A 148 -7.79 -2.25 -9.04
C TRP A 148 -7.19 -3.03 -10.21
N CYS A 149 -6.32 -3.98 -9.91
CA CYS A 149 -5.83 -4.92 -10.90
C CYS A 149 -6.88 -6.00 -11.14
N ALA A 150 -7.75 -5.80 -12.12
CA ALA A 150 -8.71 -6.82 -12.52
C ALA A 150 -7.98 -8.08 -13.04
N ARG A 151 -8.62 -9.24 -12.96
CA ARG A 151 -8.11 -10.55 -13.43
C ARG A 151 -7.54 -10.49 -14.86
N ARG A 152 -8.07 -9.60 -15.71
CA ARG A 152 -7.63 -9.40 -17.11
C ARG A 152 -6.26 -8.68 -17.22
N VAL A 153 -5.81 -7.97 -16.19
CA VAL A 153 -4.54 -7.23 -16.22
C VAL A 153 -3.36 -8.17 -16.03
N LEU A 154 -3.56 -9.31 -15.36
CA LEU A 154 -2.53 -10.33 -15.15
C LEU A 154 -2.24 -11.16 -16.41
N THR A 155 -3.09 -11.11 -17.43
CA THR A 155 -2.95 -11.89 -18.67
C THR A 155 -2.18 -11.17 -19.79
N CYS A 156 -1.80 -9.92 -19.64
CA CYS A 156 -1.22 -9.12 -20.72
C CYS A 156 0.29 -9.31 -20.96
N CYS A 157 0.98 -10.01 -20.09
CA CYS A 157 2.38 -10.35 -20.34
C CYS A 157 2.48 -11.87 -20.38
N GLY A 158 2.73 -12.44 -21.56
CA GLY A 158 2.80 -13.87 -21.87
C GLY A 158 3.80 -14.72 -21.06
N ALA A 159 4.07 -14.33 -19.83
CA ALA A 159 4.97 -15.00 -18.88
C ALA A 159 4.22 -15.82 -17.81
N PHE A 160 2.89 -15.77 -17.77
CA PHE A 160 2.14 -16.51 -16.76
C PHE A 160 1.20 -17.52 -17.44
N PRO A 161 1.29 -18.81 -17.10
CA PRO A 161 0.30 -19.78 -17.52
C PRO A 161 -1.07 -19.37 -16.99
N ALA A 162 -2.10 -19.52 -17.82
CA ALA A 162 -3.47 -19.28 -17.43
C ALA A 162 -3.77 -20.06 -16.13
N LEU A 163 -4.03 -19.34 -15.05
CA LEU A 163 -4.48 -19.94 -13.80
C LEU A 163 -5.90 -20.47 -14.05
N SER A 164 -6.03 -21.77 -14.19
CA SER A 164 -7.28 -22.53 -14.23
C SER A 164 -8.05 -22.43 -12.91
#